data_41dd39e909427cffcf29eba1a7225dc8
#
_entry.id   41dd39e909427cffcf29eba1a7225dc8
#
_cell.length_a   1.000
_cell.length_b   1.000
_cell.length_c   1.000
_cell.angle_alpha   90.00
_cell.angle_beta   90.00
_cell.angle_gamma   90.00
#
_symmetry.space_group_name_H-M   'P 1'
#
loop_
_entity.id
_entity.type
_entity.pdbx_description
1 polymer ?
#
loop_
_entity_poly.entity_id
_entity_poly.type
_entity_poly.pdbx_seq_one_letter_code
_entity_poly.pdbx_strand_id
1 'polypeptide(L)'
;MTKTIEAIWQLLQQHQGETFHTAKGLPFTYTIRGGELFVNRRRKSITVSTVRRALEKITLLEAAWEVITGPKKIGCYGASYLYPVLLALDVLERPALPGQEEFTDAAIVNET
;
A
#
# COMPACT_ATOMS: atom_id res chain seq x y z
N MET A 1 -2.24 14.17 4.03
CA MET A 1 -1.91 13.94 2.63
C MET A 1 -3.18 13.70 1.81
N THR A 2 -3.25 14.32 0.65
CA THR A 2 -4.39 14.12 -0.25
C THR A 2 -4.18 12.83 -1.04
N LYS A 3 -5.17 11.92 -0.96
CA LYS A 3 -5.08 10.64 -1.65
C LYS A 3 -5.88 10.66 -2.94
N THR A 4 -5.55 11.60 -3.83
CA THR A 4 -6.17 11.66 -5.15
C THR A 4 -5.50 10.65 -6.07
N ILE A 5 -6.25 10.18 -7.08
CA ILE A 5 -5.69 9.23 -8.03
C ILE A 5 -4.52 9.86 -8.80
N GLU A 6 -4.62 11.15 -9.11
CA GLU A 6 -3.54 11.83 -9.85
C GLU A 6 -2.25 11.84 -9.05
N ALA A 7 -2.32 12.22 -7.77
CA ALA A 7 -1.13 12.30 -6.92
C ALA A 7 -0.53 10.91 -6.68
N ILE A 8 -1.38 9.92 -6.42
CA ILE A 8 -0.91 8.57 -6.11
C ILE A 8 -0.36 7.92 -7.37
N TRP A 9 -1.00 8.12 -8.54
CA TRP A 9 -0.51 7.54 -9.77
C TRP A 9 0.88 8.11 -10.13
N GLN A 10 1.07 9.41 -9.92
CA GLN A 10 2.35 10.03 -10.15
C GLN A 10 3.41 9.46 -9.20
N LEU A 11 3.05 9.26 -7.94
CA LEU A 11 3.95 8.67 -6.95
C LEU A 11 4.34 7.23 -7.36
N LEU A 12 3.38 6.46 -7.84
CA LEU A 12 3.65 5.10 -8.32
C LEU A 12 4.60 5.13 -9.51
N GLN A 13 4.43 6.09 -10.42
CA GLN A 13 5.35 6.23 -11.56
C GLN A 13 6.77 6.55 -11.11
N GLN A 14 6.93 7.35 -10.09
CA GLN A 14 8.23 7.74 -9.59
C GLN A 14 9.01 6.57 -8.99
N HIS A 15 8.32 5.57 -8.49
CA HIS A 15 8.93 4.44 -7.80
C HIS A 15 8.87 3.14 -8.60
N GLN A 16 8.48 3.21 -9.88
CA GLN A 16 8.47 2.00 -10.70
C GLN A 16 9.89 1.45 -10.85
N GLY A 17 10.00 0.15 -10.92
CA GLY A 17 11.28 -0.53 -11.02
C GLY A 17 11.93 -0.85 -9.69
N GLU A 18 11.47 -0.25 -8.60
CA GLU A 18 11.99 -0.58 -7.27
C GLU A 18 11.44 -1.93 -6.82
N THR A 19 12.19 -2.58 -5.94
CA THR A 19 11.77 -3.88 -5.41
C THR A 19 10.93 -3.68 -4.16
N PHE A 20 9.76 -4.31 -4.17
CA PHE A 20 8.85 -4.34 -3.04
C PHE A 20 8.61 -5.79 -2.64
N HIS A 21 8.01 -6.02 -1.49
CA HIS A 21 7.77 -7.38 -0.99
C HIS A 21 6.32 -7.53 -0.57
N THR A 22 5.74 -8.67 -0.94
CA THR A 22 4.39 -9.01 -0.49
C THR A 22 4.39 -9.27 1.01
N ALA A 23 3.20 -9.44 1.58
CA ALA A 23 3.07 -9.75 3.01
C ALA A 23 3.80 -11.05 3.37
N LYS A 24 3.94 -11.96 2.42
CA LYS A 24 4.67 -13.22 2.62
C LYS A 24 6.15 -13.10 2.33
N GLY A 25 6.63 -11.90 2.01
CA GLY A 25 8.04 -11.65 1.77
C GLY A 25 8.51 -11.94 0.35
N LEU A 26 7.61 -12.16 -0.59
CA LEU A 26 7.99 -12.41 -1.98
C LEU A 26 8.37 -11.11 -2.68
N PRO A 27 9.56 -11.03 -3.30
CA PRO A 27 9.97 -9.79 -3.96
C PRO A 27 9.25 -9.62 -5.29
N PHE A 28 8.96 -8.37 -5.63
CA PHE A 28 8.38 -8.04 -6.92
C PHE A 28 8.74 -6.62 -7.32
N THR A 29 8.65 -6.35 -8.61
CA THR A 29 8.78 -5.01 -9.16
C THR A 29 7.55 -4.72 -10.01
N TYR A 30 7.35 -3.45 -10.32
CA TYR A 30 6.28 -3.09 -11.25
C TYR A 30 6.77 -2.01 -12.20
N THR A 31 6.12 -1.93 -13.36
CA THR A 31 6.32 -0.85 -14.33
C THR A 31 4.95 -0.30 -14.70
N ILE A 32 4.92 0.96 -15.14
CA ILE A 32 3.68 1.61 -15.54
C ILE A 32 3.80 2.01 -17.00
N ARG A 33 2.76 1.66 -17.76
CA ARG A 33 2.63 2.07 -19.16
C ARG A 33 1.20 2.54 -19.38
N GLY A 34 1.03 3.80 -19.77
CA GLY A 34 -0.28 4.38 -19.91
C GLY A 34 -1.03 4.31 -18.59
N GLY A 35 -2.26 3.83 -18.64
CA GLY A 35 -3.09 3.69 -17.45
C GLY A 35 -3.02 2.32 -16.79
N GLU A 36 -1.89 1.62 -16.91
CA GLU A 36 -1.80 0.24 -16.41
C GLU A 36 -0.48 0.03 -15.67
N LEU A 37 -0.58 -0.64 -14.53
CA LEU A 37 0.55 -1.03 -13.70
C LEU A 37 0.78 -2.53 -13.87
N PHE A 38 1.99 -2.89 -14.31
CA PHE A 38 2.36 -4.28 -14.57
C PHE A 38 3.28 -4.79 -13.50
N VAL A 39 2.81 -5.77 -12.73
CA VAL A 39 3.61 -6.45 -11.72
C VAL A 39 4.32 -7.62 -12.39
N ASN A 40 5.62 -7.76 -12.14
CA ASN A 40 6.41 -8.80 -12.81
C ASN A 40 5.97 -10.23 -12.46
N ARG A 41 5.16 -10.41 -11.42
CA ARG A 41 4.68 -11.73 -10.99
C ARG A 41 3.27 -12.05 -11.50
N ARG A 42 2.66 -11.15 -12.27
CA ARG A 42 1.29 -11.34 -12.78
C ARG A 42 1.22 -10.89 -14.23
N ARG A 43 0.38 -11.58 -15.00
CA ARG A 43 0.16 -11.18 -16.40
C ARG A 43 -0.82 -10.02 -16.52
N LYS A 44 -1.90 -10.08 -15.73
CA LYS A 44 -2.93 -9.07 -15.80
C LYS A 44 -2.49 -7.81 -15.06
N SER A 45 -2.61 -6.68 -15.72
CA SER A 45 -2.23 -5.40 -15.14
C SER A 45 -3.26 -4.92 -14.13
N ILE A 46 -2.81 -4.01 -13.25
CA ILE A 46 -3.68 -3.27 -12.35
C ILE A 46 -3.94 -1.93 -13.02
N THR A 47 -5.19 -1.68 -13.40
CA THR A 47 -5.52 -0.45 -14.12
C THR A 47 -5.63 0.73 -13.16
N VAL A 48 -5.50 1.94 -13.72
CA VAL A 48 -5.68 3.17 -12.94
C VAL A 48 -7.08 3.21 -12.33
N SER A 49 -8.09 2.67 -13.00
CA SER A 49 -9.45 2.60 -12.47
C SER A 49 -9.51 1.73 -11.21
N THR A 50 -8.77 0.61 -11.21
CA THR A 50 -8.69 -0.26 -10.03
C THR A 50 -8.02 0.46 -8.87
N VAL A 51 -6.94 1.18 -9.16
CA VAL A 51 -6.23 1.94 -8.13
C VAL A 51 -7.14 3.04 -7.57
N ARG A 52 -7.90 3.71 -8.44
CA ARG A 52 -8.84 4.74 -7.98
C ARG A 52 -9.87 4.15 -7.01
N ARG A 53 -10.44 3.00 -7.36
CA ARG A 53 -11.42 2.36 -6.47
C ARG A 53 -10.78 1.92 -5.16
N ALA A 54 -9.52 1.47 -5.21
CA ALA A 54 -8.80 1.13 -4.00
C ALA A 54 -8.63 2.34 -3.09
N LEU A 55 -8.27 3.49 -3.67
CA LEU A 55 -8.11 4.71 -2.90
C LEU A 55 -9.42 5.20 -2.29
N GLU A 56 -10.52 5.06 -3.03
CA GLU A 56 -11.84 5.39 -2.52
C GLU A 56 -12.20 4.51 -1.32
N LYS A 57 -11.92 3.22 -1.42
CA LYS A 57 -12.17 2.29 -0.32
C LYS A 57 -11.31 2.64 0.90
N ILE A 58 -10.04 2.95 0.67
CA ILE A 58 -9.12 3.35 1.74
C ILE A 58 -9.65 4.59 2.45
N THR A 59 -10.08 5.60 1.67
CA THR A 59 -10.61 6.84 2.24
C THR A 59 -11.84 6.56 3.11
N LEU A 60 -12.74 5.69 2.64
CA LEU A 60 -13.93 5.34 3.40
C LEU A 60 -13.58 4.63 4.71
N LEU A 61 -12.62 3.70 4.66
CA LEU A 61 -12.21 2.96 5.85
C LEU A 61 -11.55 3.90 6.86
N GLU A 62 -10.69 4.79 6.40
CA GLU A 62 -10.03 5.74 7.29
C GLU A 62 -11.03 6.72 7.91
N ALA A 63 -12.03 7.15 7.14
CA ALA A 63 -13.07 8.01 7.68
C ALA A 63 -13.90 7.32 8.75
N ALA A 64 -13.98 5.99 8.69
CA ALA A 64 -14.68 5.20 9.69
C ALA A 64 -13.76 4.75 10.84
N TRP A 65 -12.54 5.29 10.89
CA TRP A 65 -11.53 4.96 11.91
C TRP A 65 -11.11 3.48 11.87
N GLU A 66 -11.26 2.82 10.71
CA GLU A 66 -10.82 1.45 10.56
C GLU A 66 -9.37 1.41 10.11
N VAL A 67 -8.59 0.53 10.74
CA VAL A 67 -7.20 0.32 10.38
C VAL A 67 -7.14 -0.67 9.21
N ILE A 68 -6.38 -0.33 8.18
CA ILE A 68 -6.21 -1.19 7.03
C ILE A 68 -5.02 -2.12 7.32
N THR A 69 -5.34 -3.34 7.74
CA THR A 69 -4.35 -4.27 8.25
C THR A 69 -3.78 -5.20 7.19
N GLY A 70 -4.32 -5.18 5.98
CA GLY A 70 -3.84 -6.06 4.92
C GLY A 70 -4.59 -5.83 3.62
N PRO A 71 -4.19 -6.57 2.56
CA PRO A 71 -4.79 -6.39 1.25
C PRO A 71 -6.26 -6.75 1.17
N LYS A 72 -6.74 -7.64 2.03
CA LYS A 72 -8.16 -8.02 2.03
C LYS A 72 -9.07 -6.85 2.37
N LYS A 73 -8.61 -5.92 3.17
CA LYS A 73 -9.40 -4.73 3.51
C LYS A 73 -9.63 -3.85 2.28
N ILE A 74 -8.70 -3.83 1.36
CA ILE A 74 -8.84 -3.07 0.11
C ILE A 74 -9.74 -3.81 -0.87
N GLY A 75 -9.53 -5.10 -1.04
CA GLY A 75 -10.44 -5.98 -1.76
C GLY A 75 -10.49 -5.79 -3.26
N CYS A 76 -9.44 -5.23 -3.88
CA CYS A 76 -9.41 -5.06 -5.33
C CYS A 76 -8.49 -6.07 -5.98
N TYR A 77 -8.55 -6.16 -7.32
CA TYR A 77 -7.60 -6.99 -8.05
C TYR A 77 -6.18 -6.46 -7.82
N GLY A 78 -5.26 -7.37 -7.53
CA GLY A 78 -3.87 -7.01 -7.31
C GLY A 78 -3.60 -6.39 -5.95
N ALA A 79 -4.56 -6.43 -5.02
CA ALA A 79 -4.38 -5.84 -3.70
C ALA A 79 -3.18 -6.41 -2.97
N SER A 80 -2.84 -7.69 -3.21
CA SER A 80 -1.65 -8.32 -2.60
C SER A 80 -0.36 -7.61 -2.98
N TYR A 81 -0.34 -6.95 -4.12
CA TYR A 81 0.83 -6.18 -4.58
C TYR A 81 0.65 -4.70 -4.31
N LEU A 82 -0.55 -4.18 -4.50
CA LEU A 82 -0.82 -2.75 -4.30
C LEU A 82 -0.67 -2.36 -2.84
N TYR A 83 -1.18 -3.17 -1.92
CA TYR A 83 -1.12 -2.86 -0.49
C TYR A 83 0.33 -2.65 -0.01
N PRO A 84 1.28 -3.58 -0.26
CA PRO A 84 2.64 -3.36 0.21
C PRO A 84 3.32 -2.15 -0.44
N VAL A 85 3.00 -1.84 -1.70
CA VAL A 85 3.56 -0.64 -2.34
C VAL A 85 3.04 0.61 -1.66
N LEU A 86 1.73 0.71 -1.46
CA LEU A 86 1.13 1.87 -0.81
C LEU A 86 1.64 2.04 0.62
N LEU A 87 1.86 0.93 1.32
CA LEU A 87 2.40 0.97 2.66
C LEU A 87 3.85 1.46 2.66
N ALA A 88 4.67 0.94 1.74
CA ALA A 88 6.07 1.31 1.62
C ALA A 88 6.25 2.77 1.24
N LEU A 89 5.32 3.33 0.45
CA LEU A 89 5.37 4.72 0.01
C LEU A 89 4.64 5.67 0.98
N ASP A 90 4.25 5.17 2.14
CA ASP A 90 3.59 5.95 3.19
C ASP A 90 2.23 6.52 2.79
N VAL A 91 1.57 5.90 1.82
CA VAL A 91 0.19 6.25 1.47
C VAL A 91 -0.76 5.71 2.51
N LEU A 92 -0.43 4.58 3.11
CA LEU A 92 -1.19 3.95 4.18
C LEU A 92 -0.39 4.04 5.48
N GLU A 93 -1.11 4.25 6.59
CA GLU A 93 -0.47 4.19 7.89
C GLU A 93 -0.22 2.75 8.28
N ARG A 94 0.93 2.51 8.89
CA ARG A 94 1.24 1.18 9.38
C ARG A 94 0.38 0.88 10.60
N PRO A 95 -0.25 -0.32 10.64
CA PRO A 95 -1.04 -0.67 11.81
C PRO A 95 -0.18 -0.72 13.05
N ALA A 96 -0.69 -0.18 14.16
CA ALA A 96 -0.01 -0.32 15.43
C ALA A 96 -0.18 -1.75 15.93
N LEU A 97 0.91 -2.39 16.33
CA LEU A 97 0.85 -3.71 16.90
C LEU A 97 0.63 -3.61 18.40
N PRO A 98 -0.17 -4.50 18.98
CA PRO A 98 -0.36 -4.49 20.43
C PRO A 98 0.99 -4.59 21.15
N GLY A 99 1.21 -3.70 22.11
CA GLY A 99 2.45 -3.67 22.88
C GLY A 99 3.60 -2.97 22.22
N GLN A 100 3.43 -2.35 21.09
CA GLN A 100 4.48 -1.68 20.34
C GLN A 100 4.48 -0.18 20.52
N GLU A 101 3.79 0.30 21.37
CA GLU A 101 3.75 1.76 21.50
C GLU A 101 5.08 2.33 21.84
N GLU A 102 5.23 2.36 21.29
CA GLU A 102 5.91 2.78 21.53
C GLU A 102 6.75 2.97 21.85
N PHE A 103 7.24 2.39 21.90
CA PHE A 103 7.96 2.50 22.24
C PHE A 103 8.51 2.83 22.09
N THR A 104 8.55 2.50 22.14
CA THR A 104 9.02 2.91 22.24
C THR A 104 9.36 3.10 22.47
N ASP A 105 9.56 2.88 22.65
CA ASP A 105 10.02 3.18 23.08
C ASP A 105 10.21 3.00 23.42
N ALA A 106 10.29 2.78 23.71
CA ALA A 106 10.61 2.76 24.18
C ALA A 106 10.66 2.31 24.23
N ALA A 107 10.92 1.97 24.60
CA ALA A 107 11.09 1.81 24.89
C ALA A 107 11.14 1.38 24.81
N ILE A 108 11.41 1.11 25.11
CA ILE A 108 11.61 1.06 25.24
C ILE A 108 11.73 0.80 25.30
N VAL A 109 11.85 0.49 25.60
CA VAL A 109 12.02 0.56 25.82
C VAL A 109 12.13 0.19 25.84
N ASN A 110 12.41 -0.27 26.25
CA ASN A 110 12.65 -0.23 26.42
C ASN A 110 12.67 -0.55 26.34
N GLU A 111 12.71 -0.93 26.61
CA GLU A 111 12.85 -0.80 26.63
C GLU A 111 12.74 -0.96 26.33
N THR A 112 13.06 -1.29 26.73
CA THR A 112 13.10 -1.14 26.48
C THR A 112 13.09 -1.18 26.08
#